data_3c3adb6704a9ae70cea25e5ac6dff54a
#
_entry.id   3c3adb6704a9ae70cea25e5ac6dff54a
#
_cell.length_a   1.000
_cell.length_b   1.000
_cell.length_c   1.000
_cell.angle_alpha   90.00
_cell.angle_beta   90.00
_cell.angle_gamma   90.00
#
_symmetry.space_group_name_H-M   'P 1'
#
loop_
_entity.id
_entity.type
_entity.pdbx_description
1 polymer ?
#
loop_
_entity_poly.entity_id
_entity_poly.type
_entity_poly.pdbx_seq_one_letter_code
_entity_poly.pdbx_strand_id
1 'polypeptide(L)'
;MIDMLQDFLKHWEPQRRQRLVASINELVGILRNLDRPVLWVRQEFEPDLSDAFPEMRATGTSITIKGTAGCQMDPKLAVAPSDTVIVKKRYSAFFGTQLDETLSTLQPDAIILAGINTHACIRTTAIDAYQRDWNVVLASDCIDSYDREHHEMSIKYIRDKIASVLTNGEIRSRLDFPA
;
A
#
# COMPACT_ATOMS: atom_id res chain seq x y z
N MET A 1 3.91 -1.59 1.43
CA MET A 1 2.77 -1.18 2.29
C MET A 1 2.35 0.21 1.86
N ILE A 2 1.07 0.43 1.51
CA ILE A 2 0.61 1.66 0.85
C ILE A 2 -0.42 2.38 1.71
N ASP A 3 -0.19 3.68 1.97
CA ASP A 3 -1.14 4.67 2.49
C ASP A 3 -1.84 4.34 3.82
N MET A 4 -1.20 3.63 4.71
CA MET A 4 -1.70 3.37 6.06
C MET A 4 -1.59 4.63 6.93
N LEU A 5 -2.21 5.74 6.49
CA LEU A 5 -2.07 7.09 7.03
C LEU A 5 -3.18 7.45 8.00
N GLN A 6 -2.86 8.30 8.99
CA GLN A 6 -3.83 8.71 10.01
C GLN A 6 -5.06 9.40 9.40
N ASP A 7 -4.89 10.28 8.41
CA ASP A 7 -6.03 10.94 7.75
C ASP A 7 -6.96 9.97 7.04
N PHE A 8 -6.44 8.92 6.41
CA PHE A 8 -7.26 7.93 5.75
C PHE A 8 -7.95 6.97 6.71
N LEU A 9 -7.38 6.76 7.89
CA LEU A 9 -7.87 5.80 8.89
C LEU A 9 -8.70 6.44 10.01
N LYS A 10 -8.77 7.77 10.11
CA LYS A 10 -9.38 8.48 11.24
C LYS A 10 -10.88 8.19 11.42
N HIS A 11 -11.59 7.89 10.32
CA HIS A 11 -13.03 7.63 10.34
C HIS A 11 -13.37 6.13 10.25
N TRP A 12 -12.36 5.26 10.26
CA TRP A 12 -12.58 3.82 10.22
C TRP A 12 -13.06 3.31 11.58
N GLU A 13 -13.91 2.28 11.55
CA GLU A 13 -14.32 1.58 12.75
C GLU A 13 -13.06 1.03 13.47
N PRO A 14 -12.89 1.30 14.80
CA PRO A 14 -11.64 1.03 15.52
C PRO A 14 -11.17 -0.43 15.45
N GLN A 15 -12.10 -1.40 15.55
CA GLN A 15 -11.76 -2.81 15.49
C GLN A 15 -11.32 -3.23 14.08
N ARG A 16 -11.92 -2.66 13.03
CA ARG A 16 -11.55 -2.89 11.64
C ARG A 16 -10.14 -2.38 11.36
N ARG A 17 -9.86 -1.13 11.77
CA ARG A 17 -8.50 -0.54 11.70
C ARG A 17 -7.48 -1.39 12.45
N GLN A 18 -7.81 -1.83 13.67
CA GLN A 18 -6.91 -2.65 14.49
C GLN A 18 -6.60 -3.99 13.83
N ARG A 19 -7.60 -4.68 13.26
CA ARG A 19 -7.41 -5.94 12.54
C ARG A 19 -6.48 -5.75 11.34
N LEU A 20 -6.74 -4.74 10.51
CA LEU A 20 -5.91 -4.45 9.34
C LEU A 20 -4.45 -4.17 9.72
N VAL A 21 -4.22 -3.33 10.73
CA VAL A 21 -2.87 -3.03 11.24
C VAL A 21 -2.19 -4.29 11.77
N ALA A 22 -2.91 -5.13 12.51
CA ALA A 22 -2.36 -6.40 13.02
C ALA A 22 -1.95 -7.34 11.90
N SER A 23 -2.80 -7.52 10.87
CA SER A 23 -2.48 -8.35 9.70
C SER A 23 -1.28 -7.83 8.91
N ILE A 24 -1.18 -6.51 8.75
CA ILE A 24 -0.01 -5.88 8.08
C ILE A 24 1.26 -6.11 8.91
N ASN A 25 1.20 -5.97 10.23
CA ASN A 25 2.35 -6.21 11.10
C ASN A 25 2.77 -7.69 11.09
N GLU A 26 1.82 -8.62 11.01
CA GLU A 26 2.10 -10.03 10.80
C GLU A 26 2.86 -10.27 9.48
N LEU A 27 2.37 -9.71 8.37
CA LEU A 27 3.04 -9.81 7.06
C LEU A 27 4.45 -9.23 7.11
N VAL A 28 4.61 -8.05 7.72
CA VAL A 28 5.93 -7.43 7.93
C VAL A 28 6.87 -8.35 8.71
N GLY A 29 6.36 -9.00 9.75
CA GLY A 29 7.12 -9.98 10.53
C GLY A 29 7.55 -11.20 9.70
N ILE A 30 6.65 -11.75 8.87
CA ILE A 30 6.95 -12.85 7.95
C ILE A 30 8.10 -12.45 6.99
N LEU A 31 7.97 -11.29 6.35
CA LEU A 31 8.95 -10.81 5.38
C LEU A 31 10.32 -10.56 6.02
N ARG A 32 10.38 -9.93 7.17
CA ARG A 32 11.64 -9.66 7.90
C ARG A 32 12.33 -10.91 8.38
N ASN A 33 11.58 -11.91 8.84
CA ASN A 33 12.15 -13.19 9.25
C ASN A 33 12.82 -13.96 8.10
N LEU A 34 12.51 -13.58 6.86
CA LEU A 34 13.07 -14.14 5.64
C LEU A 34 14.00 -13.15 4.91
N ASP A 35 14.46 -12.10 5.61
CA ASP A 35 15.30 -11.03 5.08
C ASP A 35 14.75 -10.37 3.79
N ARG A 36 13.40 -10.32 3.68
CA ARG A 36 12.75 -9.66 2.54
C ARG A 36 12.51 -8.17 2.84
N PRO A 37 12.86 -7.26 1.92
CA PRO A 37 12.73 -5.83 2.16
C PRO A 37 11.27 -5.40 2.27
N VAL A 38 11.01 -4.45 3.17
CA VAL A 38 9.71 -3.81 3.36
C VAL A 38 9.80 -2.35 2.94
N LEU A 39 8.96 -1.96 1.98
CA LEU A 39 8.83 -0.59 1.52
C LEU A 39 7.52 0.00 2.02
N TRP A 40 7.57 1.19 2.57
CA TRP A 40 6.41 1.98 2.97
C TRP A 40 6.17 3.08 1.96
N VAL A 41 4.96 3.16 1.44
CA VAL A 41 4.56 4.21 0.50
C VAL A 41 3.50 5.05 1.15
N ARG A 42 3.69 6.37 1.18
CA ARG A 42 2.73 7.31 1.77
C ARG A 42 2.40 8.43 0.81
N GLN A 43 1.13 8.81 0.76
CA GLN A 43 0.70 10.01 0.09
C GLN A 43 0.99 11.23 0.96
N GLU A 44 1.55 12.27 0.36
CA GLU A 44 1.83 13.54 1.04
C GLU A 44 1.73 14.68 0.05
N PHE A 45 1.03 15.75 0.40
CA PHE A 45 0.91 16.95 -0.44
C PHE A 45 1.54 18.16 0.24
N GLU A 46 2.00 19.13 -0.55
CA GLU A 46 2.49 20.40 -0.03
C GLU A 46 1.34 21.21 0.62
N PRO A 47 1.63 22.05 1.62
CA PRO A 47 0.59 22.81 2.35
C PRO A 47 -0.25 23.75 1.49
N ASP A 48 0.30 24.23 0.37
CA ASP A 48 -0.37 25.10 -0.60
C ASP A 48 -1.21 24.33 -1.63
N LEU A 49 -1.25 23.00 -1.53
CA LEU A 49 -1.92 22.09 -2.46
C LEU A 49 -1.42 22.15 -3.90
N SER A 50 -0.27 22.78 -4.19
CA SER A 50 0.27 22.96 -5.54
C SER A 50 0.44 21.63 -6.30
N ASP A 51 0.76 20.55 -5.59
CA ASP A 51 0.98 19.20 -6.13
C ASP A 51 -0.19 18.23 -5.88
N ALA A 52 -1.28 18.69 -5.24
CA ALA A 52 -2.47 17.89 -4.96
C ALA A 52 -3.30 17.60 -6.22
N PHE A 53 -4.33 16.76 -6.09
CA PHE A 53 -5.27 16.50 -7.18
C PHE A 53 -6.08 17.74 -7.57
N PRO A 54 -6.53 17.85 -8.85
CA PRO A 54 -7.29 19.01 -9.31
C PRO A 54 -8.52 19.32 -8.46
N GLU A 55 -9.30 18.32 -8.07
CA GLU A 55 -10.49 18.50 -7.24
C GLU A 55 -10.15 18.96 -5.81
N MET A 56 -9.03 18.53 -5.25
CA MET A 56 -8.55 18.99 -3.95
C MET A 56 -8.21 20.48 -4.01
N ARG A 57 -7.51 20.92 -5.05
CA ARG A 57 -7.20 22.33 -5.27
C ARG A 57 -8.45 23.19 -5.47
N ALA A 58 -9.44 22.65 -6.22
CA ALA A 58 -10.68 23.35 -6.51
C ALA A 58 -11.58 23.51 -5.26
N THR A 59 -11.57 22.54 -4.36
CA THR A 59 -12.42 22.50 -3.15
C THR A 59 -11.71 22.98 -1.88
N GLY A 60 -10.37 23.15 -1.92
CA GLY A 60 -9.57 23.42 -0.72
C GLY A 60 -9.47 22.22 0.23
N THR A 61 -9.73 20.99 -0.27
CA THR A 61 -9.66 19.77 0.56
C THR A 61 -8.22 19.50 0.98
N SER A 62 -7.97 19.54 2.30
CA SER A 62 -6.64 19.37 2.90
C SER A 62 -6.57 18.05 3.66
N ILE A 63 -6.03 17.02 3.04
CA ILE A 63 -5.73 15.72 3.64
C ILE A 63 -4.30 15.30 3.28
N THR A 64 -3.66 14.56 4.16
CA THR A 64 -2.28 14.08 4.00
C THR A 64 -1.27 15.19 3.69
N ILE A 65 -1.42 16.32 4.38
CA ILE A 65 -0.58 17.51 4.20
C ILE A 65 0.75 17.33 4.92
N LYS A 66 1.83 17.64 4.24
CA LYS A 66 3.20 17.61 4.76
C LYS A 66 3.33 18.39 6.08
N GLY A 67 3.99 17.78 7.05
CA GLY A 67 4.18 18.37 8.38
C GLY A 67 3.01 18.19 9.33
N THR A 68 1.88 17.64 8.89
CA THR A 68 0.72 17.35 9.77
C THR A 68 0.75 15.92 10.30
N ALA A 69 0.02 15.66 11.38
CA ALA A 69 -0.20 14.30 11.88
C ALA A 69 -0.94 13.43 10.85
N GLY A 70 -1.80 14.02 10.03
CA GLY A 70 -2.62 13.32 9.04
C GLY A 70 -1.82 12.56 7.98
N CYS A 71 -0.66 13.09 7.57
CA CYS A 71 0.23 12.42 6.60
C CYS A 71 1.18 11.40 7.24
N GLN A 72 1.15 11.22 8.57
CA GLN A 72 1.94 10.20 9.24
C GLN A 72 1.25 8.83 9.16
N MET A 73 2.06 7.79 9.09
CA MET A 73 1.57 6.41 9.18
C MET A 73 0.91 6.14 10.53
N ASP A 74 0.04 5.14 10.58
CA ASP A 74 -0.55 4.69 11.84
C ASP A 74 0.58 4.32 12.83
N PRO A 75 0.61 4.89 14.04
CA PRO A 75 1.70 4.68 15.00
C PRO A 75 1.80 3.25 15.52
N LYS A 76 0.81 2.39 15.28
CA LYS A 76 0.84 0.97 15.64
C LYS A 76 1.44 0.08 14.57
N LEU A 77 1.83 0.62 13.42
CA LEU A 77 2.54 -0.13 12.39
C LEU A 77 3.99 -0.41 12.81
N ALA A 78 4.45 -1.59 12.48
CA ALA A 78 5.82 -2.03 12.75
C ALA A 78 6.84 -1.43 11.76
N VAL A 79 6.84 -0.10 11.60
CA VAL A 79 7.82 0.61 10.77
C VAL A 79 9.17 0.62 11.48
N ALA A 80 10.22 0.17 10.80
CA ALA A 80 11.58 0.23 11.35
C ALA A 80 12.34 1.47 10.81
N PRO A 81 13.28 2.03 11.58
CA PRO A 81 14.10 3.16 11.11
C PRO A 81 14.92 2.87 9.84
N SER A 82 15.20 1.60 9.58
CA SER A 82 15.90 1.13 8.38
C SER A 82 15.00 0.92 7.17
N ASP A 83 13.68 0.98 7.33
CA ASP A 83 12.75 0.76 6.23
C ASP A 83 12.78 1.94 5.24
N THR A 84 12.69 1.63 3.95
CA THR A 84 12.56 2.64 2.92
C THR A 84 11.14 3.22 2.91
N VAL A 85 11.03 4.55 2.93
CA VAL A 85 9.77 5.28 2.81
C VAL A 85 9.76 6.06 1.51
N ILE A 86 8.74 5.81 0.68
CA ILE A 86 8.53 6.49 -0.61
C ILE A 86 7.33 7.42 -0.48
N VAL A 87 7.50 8.67 -0.87
CA VAL A 87 6.40 9.66 -0.93
C VAL A 87 5.83 9.69 -2.33
N LYS A 88 4.51 9.61 -2.44
CA LYS A 88 3.78 9.71 -3.70
C LYS A 88 2.75 10.84 -3.68
N LYS A 89 2.35 11.31 -4.88
CA LYS A 89 1.37 12.37 -5.08
C LYS A 89 0.13 11.90 -5.86
N ARG A 90 0.11 10.64 -6.31
CA ARG A 90 -0.97 10.07 -7.13
C ARG A 90 -1.34 8.68 -6.61
N TYR A 91 -2.38 8.07 -7.15
CA TYR A 91 -2.84 6.76 -6.69
C TYR A 91 -1.78 5.68 -6.85
N SER A 92 -1.16 5.59 -8.03
CA SER A 92 -0.07 4.64 -8.24
C SER A 92 1.17 5.01 -7.43
N ALA A 93 1.75 4.01 -6.79
CA ALA A 93 3.04 4.14 -6.11
C ALA A 93 4.22 4.33 -7.08
N PHE A 94 4.03 4.05 -8.36
CA PHE A 94 5.05 4.24 -9.40
C PHE A 94 5.06 5.66 -9.98
N PHE A 95 3.91 6.34 -9.96
CA PHE A 95 3.76 7.61 -10.68
C PHE A 95 4.57 8.73 -10.01
N GLY A 96 5.64 9.16 -10.68
CA GLY A 96 6.50 10.26 -10.22
C GLY A 96 7.24 9.96 -8.90
N THR A 97 7.61 8.71 -8.67
CA THR A 97 8.37 8.26 -7.49
C THR A 97 9.61 7.49 -7.91
N GLN A 98 10.49 7.19 -6.94
CA GLN A 98 11.67 6.34 -7.14
C GLN A 98 11.36 4.82 -7.04
N LEU A 99 10.09 4.39 -7.06
CA LEU A 99 9.77 2.97 -6.85
C LEU A 99 10.36 2.07 -7.95
N ASP A 100 10.33 2.50 -9.21
CA ASP A 100 10.93 1.74 -10.32
C ASP A 100 12.43 1.50 -10.12
N GLU A 101 13.18 2.54 -9.74
CA GLU A 101 14.62 2.44 -9.46
C GLU A 101 14.90 1.53 -8.25
N THR A 102 14.10 1.69 -7.20
CA THR A 102 14.20 0.85 -5.99
C THR A 102 13.98 -0.61 -6.32
N LEU A 103 12.94 -0.95 -7.08
CA LEU A 103 12.63 -2.33 -7.47
C LEU A 103 13.68 -2.88 -8.44
N SER A 104 14.18 -2.06 -9.37
CA SER A 104 15.26 -2.46 -10.28
C SER A 104 16.56 -2.78 -9.54
N THR A 105 16.83 -2.12 -8.42
CA THR A 105 17.99 -2.41 -7.56
C THR A 105 17.77 -3.68 -6.73
N LEU A 106 16.56 -3.88 -6.20
CA LEU A 106 16.22 -5.04 -5.36
C LEU A 106 16.02 -6.32 -6.16
N GLN A 107 15.63 -6.21 -7.44
CA GLN A 107 15.34 -7.32 -8.36
C GLN A 107 14.46 -8.44 -7.72
N PRO A 108 13.29 -8.11 -7.16
CA PRO A 108 12.44 -9.12 -6.56
C PRO A 108 11.76 -9.98 -7.62
N ASP A 109 11.51 -11.25 -7.32
CA ASP A 109 10.73 -12.16 -8.18
C ASP A 109 9.24 -11.77 -8.24
N ALA A 110 8.73 -11.14 -7.18
CA ALA A 110 7.36 -10.65 -7.08
C ALA A 110 7.23 -9.47 -6.11
N ILE A 111 6.19 -8.66 -6.31
CA ILE A 111 5.84 -7.53 -5.45
C ILE A 111 4.59 -7.88 -4.66
N ILE A 112 4.67 -7.85 -3.33
CA ILE A 112 3.52 -8.04 -2.45
C ILE A 112 2.94 -6.68 -2.09
N LEU A 113 1.68 -6.44 -2.41
CA LEU A 113 0.96 -5.20 -2.12
C LEU A 113 0.02 -5.37 -0.91
N ALA A 114 0.11 -4.42 0.02
CA ALA A 114 -0.74 -4.31 1.20
C ALA A 114 -1.04 -2.84 1.51
N GLY A 115 -2.13 -2.57 2.21
CA GLY A 115 -2.57 -1.22 2.62
C GLY A 115 -3.92 -0.81 2.07
N ILE A 116 -4.14 0.47 1.89
CA ILE A 116 -5.43 1.08 1.51
C ILE A 116 -5.28 2.14 0.41
N ASN A 117 -6.35 2.53 -0.29
CA ASN A 117 -7.61 1.82 -0.42
C ASN A 117 -7.51 0.83 -1.57
N THR A 118 -8.12 -0.35 -1.40
CA THR A 118 -8.06 -1.42 -2.42
C THR A 118 -8.51 -0.95 -3.79
N HIS A 119 -9.62 -0.20 -3.87
CA HIS A 119 -10.20 0.28 -5.14
C HIS A 119 -9.41 1.44 -5.79
N ALA A 120 -8.51 2.07 -5.06
CA ALA A 120 -7.75 3.23 -5.52
C ALA A 120 -6.24 2.92 -5.57
N CYS A 121 -5.50 3.23 -4.52
CA CYS A 121 -4.03 3.15 -4.53
C CYS A 121 -3.51 1.73 -4.75
N ILE A 122 -4.12 0.71 -4.13
CA ILE A 122 -3.71 -0.68 -4.31
C ILE A 122 -3.99 -1.15 -5.74
N ARG A 123 -5.23 -0.97 -6.23
CA ARG A 123 -5.62 -1.37 -7.59
C ARG A 123 -4.77 -0.68 -8.64
N THR A 124 -4.59 0.64 -8.53
CA THR A 124 -3.82 1.41 -9.52
C THR A 124 -2.35 0.99 -9.51
N THR A 125 -1.76 0.78 -8.33
CA THR A 125 -0.38 0.30 -8.21
C THR A 125 -0.22 -1.12 -8.76
N ALA A 126 -1.20 -2.01 -8.52
CA ALA A 126 -1.17 -3.39 -9.05
C ALA A 126 -1.20 -3.41 -10.58
N ILE A 127 -2.09 -2.61 -11.19
CA ILE A 127 -2.18 -2.49 -12.65
C ILE A 127 -0.87 -1.92 -13.22
N ASP A 128 -0.32 -0.90 -12.57
CA ASP A 128 0.89 -0.23 -13.01
C ASP A 128 2.13 -1.13 -12.88
N ALA A 129 2.20 -1.93 -11.81
CA ALA A 129 3.21 -2.97 -11.64
C ALA A 129 3.13 -4.05 -12.73
N TYR A 130 1.91 -4.55 -13.00
CA TYR A 130 1.65 -5.55 -14.03
C TYR A 130 2.06 -5.05 -15.43
N GLN A 131 1.81 -3.78 -15.75
CA GLN A 131 2.23 -3.17 -17.02
C GLN A 131 3.75 -3.00 -17.14
N ARG A 132 4.49 -3.15 -16.05
CA ARG A 132 5.96 -3.14 -15.97
C ARG A 132 6.55 -4.56 -15.88
N ASP A 133 5.75 -5.57 -16.20
CA ASP A 133 6.12 -6.98 -16.16
C ASP A 133 6.50 -7.52 -14.76
N TRP A 134 6.06 -6.85 -13.68
CA TRP A 134 6.21 -7.38 -12.34
C TRP A 134 5.14 -8.43 -12.01
N ASN A 135 5.56 -9.54 -11.41
CA ASN A 135 4.64 -10.47 -10.74
C ASN A 135 4.05 -9.77 -9.51
N VAL A 136 2.72 -9.74 -9.42
CA VAL A 136 2.03 -9.03 -8.32
C VAL A 136 1.25 -10.00 -7.46
N VAL A 137 1.38 -9.83 -6.14
CA VAL A 137 0.59 -10.52 -5.12
C VAL A 137 -0.16 -9.46 -4.31
N LEU A 138 -1.48 -9.60 -4.18
CA LEU A 138 -2.27 -8.86 -3.21
C LEU A 138 -2.38 -9.68 -1.92
N ALA A 139 -1.91 -9.14 -0.81
CA ALA A 139 -2.07 -9.74 0.51
C ALA A 139 -3.50 -9.49 1.01
N SER A 140 -4.42 -10.47 0.81
CA SER A 140 -5.85 -10.30 1.05
C SER A 140 -6.21 -9.91 2.49
N ASP A 141 -5.46 -10.38 3.47
CA ASP A 141 -5.64 -10.04 4.87
C ASP A 141 -5.15 -8.62 5.21
N CYS A 142 -4.36 -8.03 4.32
CA CYS A 142 -3.62 -6.78 4.50
C CYS A 142 -4.10 -5.66 3.60
N ILE A 143 -5.20 -5.84 2.85
CA ILE A 143 -5.81 -4.81 2.01
C ILE A 143 -7.25 -4.56 2.43
N ASP A 144 -7.69 -3.30 2.41
CA ASP A 144 -9.06 -2.95 2.73
C ASP A 144 -9.43 -1.60 2.09
N SER A 145 -10.70 -1.20 2.21
CA SER A 145 -11.21 0.05 1.65
C SER A 145 -12.41 0.56 2.46
N TYR A 146 -12.58 1.86 2.54
CA TYR A 146 -13.77 2.44 3.15
C TYR A 146 -15.06 2.07 2.40
N ASP A 147 -14.96 1.80 1.10
CA ASP A 147 -16.04 1.38 0.23
C ASP A 147 -15.93 -0.13 -0.04
N ARG A 148 -16.88 -0.89 0.52
CA ARG A 148 -16.85 -2.35 0.44
C ARG A 148 -17.18 -2.88 -0.96
N GLU A 149 -18.11 -2.27 -1.65
CA GLU A 149 -18.51 -2.70 -3.00
C GLU A 149 -17.34 -2.52 -3.97
N HIS A 150 -16.71 -1.35 -3.94
CA HIS A 150 -15.53 -1.08 -4.76
C HIS A 150 -14.32 -1.94 -4.36
N HIS A 151 -14.18 -2.30 -3.09
CA HIS A 151 -13.17 -3.25 -2.64
C HIS A 151 -13.36 -4.62 -3.30
N GLU A 152 -14.55 -5.21 -3.17
CA GLU A 152 -14.87 -6.53 -3.70
C GLU A 152 -14.76 -6.56 -5.23
N MET A 153 -15.28 -5.54 -5.92
CA MET A 153 -15.15 -5.37 -7.37
C MET A 153 -13.70 -5.29 -7.82
N SER A 154 -12.87 -4.57 -7.09
CA SER A 154 -11.44 -4.42 -7.43
C SER A 154 -10.68 -5.73 -7.29
N ILE A 155 -10.92 -6.49 -6.22
CA ILE A 155 -10.32 -7.81 -6.04
C ILE A 155 -10.78 -8.76 -7.17
N LYS A 156 -12.08 -8.77 -7.48
CA LYS A 156 -12.61 -9.59 -8.57
C LYS A 156 -11.99 -9.25 -9.94
N TYR A 157 -11.75 -7.97 -10.20
CA TYR A 157 -11.13 -7.52 -11.45
C TYR A 157 -9.65 -7.92 -11.58
N ILE A 158 -8.92 -7.86 -10.47
CA ILE A 158 -7.47 -8.07 -10.43
C ILE A 158 -7.11 -9.56 -10.39
N ARG A 159 -7.92 -10.35 -9.65
CA ARG A 159 -7.66 -11.76 -9.38
C ARG A 159 -7.41 -12.56 -10.66
N ASP A 160 -6.38 -13.40 -10.62
CA ASP A 160 -6.00 -14.38 -11.66
C ASP A 160 -5.60 -13.79 -13.03
N LYS A 161 -5.63 -12.46 -13.18
CA LYS A 161 -5.21 -11.78 -14.40
C LYS A 161 -4.04 -10.83 -14.17
N ILE A 162 -4.18 -9.94 -13.18
CA ILE A 162 -3.19 -8.90 -12.88
C ILE A 162 -2.34 -9.31 -11.68
N ALA A 163 -2.96 -9.95 -10.68
CA ALA A 163 -2.28 -10.38 -9.47
C ALA A 163 -2.85 -11.68 -8.90
N SER A 164 -2.01 -12.45 -8.23
CA SER A 164 -2.46 -13.47 -7.29
C SER A 164 -3.00 -12.79 -6.03
N VAL A 165 -4.09 -13.32 -5.47
CA VAL A 165 -4.68 -12.81 -4.22
C VAL A 165 -4.54 -13.88 -3.15
N LEU A 166 -3.69 -13.63 -2.15
CA LEU A 166 -3.23 -14.60 -1.16
C LEU A 166 -3.39 -14.07 0.26
N THR A 167 -3.72 -14.95 1.18
CA THR A 167 -3.66 -14.70 2.62
C THR A 167 -2.22 -14.63 3.13
N ASN A 168 -1.99 -14.09 4.33
CA ASN A 168 -0.68 -14.11 4.98
C ASN A 168 -0.13 -15.54 5.13
N GLY A 169 -1.00 -16.51 5.44
CA GLY A 169 -0.62 -17.92 5.55
C GLY A 169 -0.14 -18.52 4.23
N GLU A 170 -0.84 -18.22 3.13
CA GLU A 170 -0.46 -18.68 1.79
C GLU A 170 0.84 -18.00 1.31
N ILE A 171 1.02 -16.71 1.62
CA ILE A 171 2.27 -15.98 1.32
C ILE A 171 3.43 -16.63 2.06
N ARG A 172 3.29 -16.88 3.37
CA ARG A 172 4.31 -17.58 4.17
C ARG A 172 4.68 -18.91 3.54
N SER A 173 3.68 -19.75 3.25
CA SER A 173 3.92 -21.08 2.65
C SER A 173 4.67 -21.03 1.33
N ARG A 174 4.39 -20.04 0.48
CA ARG A 174 5.11 -19.87 -0.79
C ARG A 174 6.54 -19.36 -0.63
N LEU A 175 6.80 -18.57 0.40
CA LEU A 175 8.15 -18.07 0.69
C LEU A 175 9.02 -19.12 1.37
N ASP A 176 8.43 -19.98 2.22
CA ASP A 176 9.14 -21.06 2.92
C ASP A 176 9.52 -22.21 1.95
N PHE A 177 8.71 -22.44 0.90
CA PHE A 177 8.90 -23.49 -0.11
C PHE A 177 8.79 -22.87 -1.51
N PRO A 178 9.83 -22.16 -1.98
CA PRO A 178 9.83 -21.62 -3.34
C PRO A 178 9.78 -22.78 -4.35
N ALA A 179 8.89 -22.66 -5.35
CA ALA A 179 8.67 -23.68 -6.38
C ALA A 179 9.86 -23.81 -7.34
#